data_d690afc10380a682b3c3cdc70b6fbca1
#
_entry.id   d690afc10380a682b3c3cdc70b6fbca1
#
_cell.length_a   1.000
_cell.length_b   1.000
_cell.length_c   1.000
_cell.angle_alpha   90.00
_cell.angle_beta   90.00
_cell.angle_gamma   90.00
#
_symmetry.space_group_name_H-M   'P 1'
#
loop_
_entity.id
_entity.type
_entity.pdbx_description
1 polymer ?
#
loop_
_entity_poly.entity_id
_entity_poly.type
_entity_poly.pdbx_seq_one_letter_code
_entity_poly.pdbx_strand_id
1 'polypeptide(L)'
;ANKALLAHHGGELFRAAAAHGVDIFYEASVGGGIPIIKALREGLVANHIRRIYGILNGTCNYILTRMEQEGLPFDAVLRDAQQEGYAEADPSLDIDGFDTAHKAMILASLAYGFHVPMAQVLVEGIRNLTGMDVRYAAEFGYRIKLLAVVRRDGDEVEVRVHPALVPLDHMLASVSHVFNAAMVRGDLSGDTLYYGRGAGR
;
A
#
# COMPACT_ATOMS: atom_id res chain seq x y z
N ALA A 1 8.94 7.61 12.73
CA ALA A 1 8.41 6.61 13.68
C ALA A 1 8.36 5.22 13.05
N ASN A 2 8.36 4.17 13.86
CA ASN A 2 8.25 2.79 13.36
C ASN A 2 6.81 2.50 12.88
N LYS A 3 6.63 2.04 11.64
CA LYS A 3 5.31 1.81 11.03
C LYS A 3 4.49 0.73 11.75
N ALA A 4 5.13 -0.39 12.16
CA ALA A 4 4.44 -1.46 12.86
C ALA A 4 3.94 -0.98 14.24
N LEU A 5 4.75 -0.23 14.96
CA LEU A 5 4.36 0.39 16.23
C LEU A 5 3.16 1.34 16.04
N LEU A 6 3.16 2.16 14.99
CA LEU A 6 2.03 3.04 14.69
C LEU A 6 0.78 2.27 14.27
N ALA A 7 0.93 1.21 13.48
CA ALA A 7 -0.19 0.38 13.05
C ALA A 7 -0.87 -0.31 14.23
N HIS A 8 -0.11 -0.84 15.19
CA HIS A 8 -0.66 -1.58 16.33
C HIS A 8 -1.04 -0.70 17.51
N HIS A 9 -0.27 0.37 17.79
CA HIS A 9 -0.40 1.20 18.99
C HIS A 9 -0.63 2.68 18.69
N GLY A 10 -0.98 3.03 17.44
CA GLY A 10 -1.16 4.43 17.02
C GLY A 10 -2.13 5.20 17.91
N GLY A 11 -3.27 4.59 18.25
CA GLY A 11 -4.26 5.24 19.12
C GLY A 11 -3.73 5.60 20.51
N GLU A 12 -2.89 4.74 21.10
CA GLU A 12 -2.25 5.01 22.41
C GLU A 12 -1.18 6.09 22.29
N LEU A 13 -0.35 5.99 21.25
CA LEU A 13 0.74 6.95 21.00
C LEU A 13 0.21 8.36 20.75
N PHE A 14 -0.83 8.51 19.93
CA PHE A 14 -1.42 9.83 19.65
C PHE A 14 -2.13 10.42 20.87
N ARG A 15 -2.80 9.60 21.69
CA ARG A 15 -3.37 10.07 22.97
C ARG A 15 -2.28 10.52 23.94
N ALA A 16 -1.19 9.75 24.07
CA ALA A 16 -0.07 10.13 24.93
C ALA A 16 0.61 11.41 24.44
N ALA A 17 0.82 11.54 23.13
CA ALA A 17 1.39 12.76 22.55
C ALA A 17 0.51 13.99 22.83
N ALA A 18 -0.80 13.88 22.64
CA ALA A 18 -1.75 14.95 22.90
C ALA A 18 -1.75 15.33 24.41
N ALA A 19 -1.72 14.34 25.31
CA ALA A 19 -1.69 14.59 26.77
C ALA A 19 -0.42 15.32 27.23
N HIS A 20 0.68 15.18 26.51
CA HIS A 20 1.97 15.80 26.85
C HIS A 20 2.31 17.02 25.96
N GLY A 21 1.43 17.41 25.04
CA GLY A 21 1.63 18.56 24.14
C GLY A 21 2.82 18.38 23.17
N VAL A 22 3.07 17.13 22.72
CA VAL A 22 4.17 16.82 21.81
C VAL A 22 3.66 16.27 20.48
N ASP A 23 4.43 16.47 19.40
CA ASP A 23 4.10 15.99 18.07
C ASP A 23 4.78 14.66 17.75
N ILE A 24 4.11 13.84 16.92
CA ILE A 24 4.68 12.64 16.34
C ILE A 24 4.83 12.87 14.83
N PHE A 25 6.07 12.73 14.34
CA PHE A 25 6.38 12.82 12.91
C PHE A 25 6.60 11.42 12.34
N TYR A 26 5.85 11.05 11.29
CA TYR A 26 5.84 9.69 10.75
C TYR A 26 5.64 9.61 9.22
N GLU A 27 6.03 10.68 8.48
CA GLU A 27 5.86 10.75 7.03
C GLU A 27 6.42 9.52 6.32
N ALA A 28 7.67 9.14 6.59
CA ALA A 28 8.33 8.00 5.96
C ALA A 28 7.80 6.62 6.40
N SER A 29 6.81 6.57 7.28
CA SER A 29 6.17 5.30 7.67
C SER A 29 5.33 4.70 6.55
N VAL A 30 4.85 5.52 5.59
CA VAL A 30 4.08 5.09 4.43
C VAL A 30 4.64 5.72 3.17
N GLY A 31 5.02 4.89 2.20
CA GLY A 31 5.46 5.37 0.89
C GLY A 31 6.85 6.01 0.85
N GLY A 32 7.62 5.95 1.93
CA GLY A 32 9.00 6.44 1.99
C GLY A 32 9.17 7.89 1.55
N GLY A 33 9.61 8.11 0.30
CA GLY A 33 9.80 9.44 -0.28
C GLY A 33 8.53 10.13 -0.78
N ILE A 34 7.37 9.45 -0.73
CA ILE A 34 6.09 10.00 -1.16
C ILE A 34 5.43 10.74 0.02
N PRO A 35 5.14 12.06 -0.08
CA PRO A 35 4.61 12.85 1.04
C PRO A 35 3.10 12.62 1.25
N ILE A 36 2.68 11.36 1.38
CA ILE A 36 1.25 10.98 1.44
C ILE A 36 0.60 11.35 2.77
N ILE A 37 1.32 11.25 3.89
CA ILE A 37 0.80 11.63 5.21
C ILE A 37 0.52 13.14 5.23
N LYS A 38 1.46 13.95 4.75
CA LYS A 38 1.29 15.40 4.68
C LYS A 38 0.19 15.80 3.68
N ALA A 39 0.12 15.10 2.55
CA ALA A 39 -0.94 15.32 1.57
C ALA A 39 -2.34 15.11 2.19
N LEU A 40 -2.55 14.02 2.93
CA LEU A 40 -3.82 13.76 3.60
C LEU A 40 -4.11 14.75 4.74
N ARG A 41 -3.09 15.09 5.55
CA ARG A 41 -3.28 15.98 6.72
C ARG A 41 -3.48 17.45 6.37
N GLU A 42 -2.81 17.93 5.33
CA GLU A 42 -2.74 19.36 5.00
C GLU A 42 -3.33 19.63 3.61
N GLY A 43 -2.82 18.95 2.57
CA GLY A 43 -3.21 19.24 1.19
C GLY A 43 -4.66 18.90 0.86
N LEU A 44 -5.19 17.85 1.47
CA LEU A 44 -6.55 17.34 1.24
C LEU A 44 -7.49 17.58 2.42
N VAL A 45 -7.12 18.44 3.39
CA VAL A 45 -7.86 18.65 4.64
C VAL A 45 -9.31 19.12 4.43
N ALA A 46 -9.60 19.80 3.32
CA ALA A 46 -10.96 20.25 2.98
C ALA A 46 -11.84 19.14 2.39
N ASN A 47 -11.27 17.96 2.12
CA ASN A 47 -12.00 16.85 1.48
C ASN A 47 -12.48 15.81 2.50
N HIS A 48 -13.65 15.24 2.22
CA HIS A 48 -14.00 13.93 2.77
C HIS A 48 -13.39 12.86 1.88
N ILE A 49 -12.44 12.11 2.43
CA ILE A 49 -11.76 11.05 1.69
C ILE A 49 -12.74 9.89 1.47
N ARG A 50 -13.02 9.57 0.21
CA ARG A 50 -13.93 8.49 -0.20
C ARG A 50 -13.22 7.15 -0.28
N ARG A 51 -12.00 7.15 -0.87
CA ARG A 51 -11.20 5.93 -1.03
C ARG A 51 -9.72 6.25 -1.20
N ILE A 52 -8.89 5.28 -0.82
CA ILE A 52 -7.46 5.26 -1.12
C ILE A 52 -7.13 3.90 -1.74
N TYR A 53 -6.47 3.90 -2.88
CA TYR A 53 -5.88 2.73 -3.50
C TYR A 53 -4.36 2.88 -3.47
N GLY A 54 -3.64 1.92 -2.88
CA GLY A 54 -2.21 2.03 -2.71
C GLY A 54 -1.43 0.82 -3.22
N ILE A 55 -0.42 1.06 -4.05
CA ILE A 55 0.68 0.12 -4.29
C ILE A 55 1.78 0.57 -3.32
N LEU A 56 1.84 -0.05 -2.13
CA LEU A 56 2.62 0.44 -1.00
C LEU A 56 3.80 -0.47 -0.64
N ASN A 57 4.02 -1.56 -1.39
CA ASN A 57 5.13 -2.47 -1.20
C ASN A 57 5.93 -2.61 -2.50
N GLY A 58 7.18 -2.13 -2.48
CA GLY A 58 8.08 -2.14 -3.64
C GLY A 58 8.51 -3.55 -4.03
N THR A 59 8.77 -4.43 -3.06
CA THR A 59 9.18 -5.83 -3.28
C THR A 59 8.10 -6.60 -4.06
N CYS A 60 6.85 -6.54 -3.59
CA CYS A 60 5.73 -7.19 -4.29
C CYS A 60 5.51 -6.62 -5.68
N ASN A 61 5.57 -5.29 -5.83
CA ASN A 61 5.37 -4.67 -7.13
C ASN A 61 6.51 -5.02 -8.11
N TYR A 62 7.75 -5.12 -7.62
CA TYR A 62 8.89 -5.58 -8.41
C TYR A 62 8.68 -7.02 -8.89
N ILE A 63 8.31 -7.94 -7.99
CA ILE A 63 8.06 -9.35 -8.32
C ILE A 63 6.97 -9.47 -9.38
N LEU A 64 5.81 -8.85 -9.17
CA LEU A 64 4.69 -8.91 -10.11
C LEU A 64 5.04 -8.29 -11.47
N THR A 65 5.83 -7.20 -11.49
CA THR A 65 6.29 -6.58 -12.73
C THR A 65 7.17 -7.52 -13.54
N ARG A 66 8.13 -8.20 -12.91
CA ARG A 66 9.02 -9.12 -13.60
C ARG A 66 8.32 -10.40 -14.05
N MET A 67 7.40 -10.94 -13.23
CA MET A 67 6.58 -12.07 -13.64
C MET A 67 5.78 -11.76 -14.93
N GLU A 68 5.24 -10.54 -15.04
CA GLU A 68 4.50 -10.11 -16.23
C GLU A 68 5.42 -9.88 -17.44
N GLN A 69 6.51 -9.14 -17.27
CA GLN A 69 7.37 -8.71 -18.38
C GLN A 69 8.26 -9.81 -18.92
N GLU A 70 8.74 -10.70 -18.06
CA GLU A 70 9.73 -11.72 -18.39
C GLU A 70 9.13 -13.13 -18.44
N GLY A 71 7.88 -13.31 -18.00
CA GLY A 71 7.21 -14.61 -17.97
C GLY A 71 7.82 -15.59 -16.95
N LEU A 72 8.60 -15.09 -15.99
CA LEU A 72 9.28 -15.90 -15.00
C LEU A 72 8.34 -16.37 -13.88
N PRO A 73 8.56 -17.56 -13.31
CA PRO A 73 7.78 -18.04 -12.18
C PRO A 73 8.15 -17.26 -10.90
N PHE A 74 7.19 -17.15 -9.97
CA PHE A 74 7.31 -16.43 -8.71
C PHE A 74 8.61 -16.70 -7.95
N ASP A 75 8.96 -17.98 -7.75
CA ASP A 75 10.15 -18.37 -6.97
C ASP A 75 11.46 -17.93 -7.61
N ALA A 76 11.52 -17.88 -8.94
CA ALA A 76 12.70 -17.40 -9.65
C ALA A 76 12.90 -15.90 -9.42
N VAL A 77 11.81 -15.12 -9.62
CA VAL A 77 11.86 -13.68 -9.41
C VAL A 77 12.11 -13.30 -7.95
N LEU A 78 11.55 -14.08 -7.00
CA LEU A 78 11.82 -13.85 -5.58
C LEU A 78 13.31 -14.05 -5.23
N ARG A 79 13.93 -15.11 -5.74
CA ARG A 79 15.38 -15.32 -5.55
C ARG A 79 16.22 -14.18 -6.12
N ASP A 80 15.88 -13.71 -7.31
CA ASP A 80 16.55 -12.55 -7.92
C ASP A 80 16.37 -11.30 -7.07
N ALA A 81 15.14 -11.03 -6.58
CA ALA A 81 14.86 -9.92 -5.70
C ALA A 81 15.68 -9.95 -4.40
N GLN A 82 15.91 -11.16 -3.86
CA GLN A 82 16.77 -11.36 -2.68
C GLN A 82 18.24 -11.08 -3.00
N GLN A 83 18.74 -11.55 -4.16
CA GLN A 83 20.12 -11.30 -4.59
C GLN A 83 20.40 -9.84 -4.88
N GLU A 84 19.42 -9.11 -5.43
CA GLU A 84 19.51 -7.69 -5.72
C GLU A 84 19.23 -6.80 -4.49
N GLY A 85 18.85 -7.39 -3.34
CA GLY A 85 18.58 -6.68 -2.10
C GLY A 85 17.21 -5.99 -2.04
N TYR A 86 16.29 -6.32 -2.94
CA TYR A 86 14.90 -5.85 -2.90
C TYR A 86 14.00 -6.65 -1.97
N ALA A 87 14.39 -7.89 -1.66
CA ALA A 87 13.73 -8.75 -0.68
C ALA A 87 14.73 -9.22 0.38
N GLU A 88 14.29 -9.29 1.62
CA GLU A 88 15.05 -9.87 2.72
C GLU A 88 15.09 -11.40 2.63
N ALA A 89 15.97 -12.04 3.42
CA ALA A 89 16.07 -13.50 3.48
C ALA A 89 14.74 -14.15 3.90
N ASP A 90 14.02 -13.55 4.84
CA ASP A 90 12.61 -13.85 5.13
C ASP A 90 11.73 -12.74 4.58
N PRO A 91 11.13 -12.93 3.38
CA PRO A 91 10.31 -11.93 2.72
C PRO A 91 8.83 -11.97 3.16
N SER A 92 8.47 -12.80 4.14
CA SER A 92 7.07 -13.11 4.49
C SER A 92 6.25 -11.85 4.80
N LEU A 93 6.84 -10.87 5.50
CA LEU A 93 6.15 -9.64 5.82
C LEU A 93 5.67 -8.87 4.56
N ASP A 94 6.46 -8.92 3.50
CA ASP A 94 6.16 -8.31 2.22
C ASP A 94 5.19 -9.17 1.40
N ILE A 95 5.60 -10.40 1.06
CA ILE A 95 4.87 -11.23 0.10
C ILE A 95 3.55 -11.78 0.64
N ASP A 96 3.36 -11.85 1.96
CA ASP A 96 2.08 -12.19 2.58
C ASP A 96 1.18 -10.96 2.81
N GLY A 97 1.65 -9.74 2.47
CA GLY A 97 0.87 -8.51 2.44
C GLY A 97 0.82 -7.72 3.75
N PHE A 98 1.45 -8.17 4.83
CA PHE A 98 1.37 -7.52 6.14
C PHE A 98 2.06 -6.15 6.19
N ASP A 99 3.17 -5.95 5.49
CA ASP A 99 3.79 -4.63 5.35
C ASP A 99 2.82 -3.62 4.73
N THR A 100 2.13 -4.05 3.67
CA THR A 100 1.10 -3.24 3.00
C THR A 100 -0.08 -2.97 3.93
N ALA A 101 -0.49 -3.96 4.73
CA ALA A 101 -1.58 -3.82 5.70
C ALA A 101 -1.26 -2.79 6.80
N HIS A 102 -0.06 -2.81 7.37
CA HIS A 102 0.38 -1.78 8.33
C HIS A 102 0.27 -0.37 7.75
N LYS A 103 0.69 -0.19 6.49
CA LYS A 103 0.59 1.11 5.80
C LYS A 103 -0.86 1.50 5.53
N ALA A 104 -1.70 0.55 5.11
CA ALA A 104 -3.14 0.78 4.89
C ALA A 104 -3.86 1.20 6.17
N MET A 105 -3.55 0.56 7.31
CA MET A 105 -4.10 0.92 8.62
C MET A 105 -3.74 2.35 9.02
N ILE A 106 -2.50 2.77 8.79
CA ILE A 106 -2.06 4.15 9.07
C ILE A 106 -2.84 5.14 8.20
N LEU A 107 -2.96 4.86 6.89
CA LEU A 107 -3.71 5.73 5.97
C LEU A 107 -5.19 5.80 6.32
N ALA A 108 -5.81 4.67 6.67
CA ALA A 108 -7.21 4.62 7.09
C ALA A 108 -7.45 5.41 8.37
N SER A 109 -6.57 5.22 9.36
CA SER A 109 -6.66 5.95 10.64
C SER A 109 -6.53 7.46 10.43
N LEU A 110 -5.65 7.87 9.51
CA LEU A 110 -5.47 9.29 9.19
C LEU A 110 -6.67 9.87 8.42
N ALA A 111 -7.19 9.12 7.44
CA ALA A 111 -8.28 9.58 6.58
C ALA A 111 -9.62 9.68 7.32
N TYR A 112 -9.85 8.82 8.32
CA TYR A 112 -11.16 8.68 8.96
C TYR A 112 -11.16 8.98 10.46
N GLY A 113 -10.01 9.23 11.07
CA GLY A 113 -9.90 9.70 12.45
C GLY A 113 -10.09 8.63 13.53
N PHE A 114 -9.99 7.33 13.20
CA PHE A 114 -10.05 6.25 14.18
C PHE A 114 -9.02 5.15 13.90
N HIS A 115 -8.65 4.41 14.94
CA HIS A 115 -7.70 3.30 14.80
C HIS A 115 -8.39 2.06 14.23
N VAL A 116 -7.79 1.48 13.18
CA VAL A 116 -8.24 0.22 12.58
C VAL A 116 -7.40 -0.93 13.14
N PRO A 117 -7.99 -1.89 13.86
CA PRO A 117 -7.25 -3.05 14.36
C PRO A 117 -6.89 -4.02 13.23
N MET A 118 -5.70 -4.65 13.29
CA MET A 118 -5.25 -5.63 12.31
C MET A 118 -6.26 -6.79 12.11
N ALA A 119 -6.92 -7.23 13.17
CA ALA A 119 -7.91 -8.30 13.10
C ALA A 119 -9.15 -7.98 12.21
N GLN A 120 -9.35 -6.71 11.87
CA GLN A 120 -10.43 -6.24 10.99
C GLN A 120 -9.94 -5.96 9.55
N VAL A 121 -8.65 -6.17 9.28
CA VAL A 121 -8.08 -6.00 7.94
C VAL A 121 -8.03 -7.34 7.23
N LEU A 122 -8.66 -7.43 6.07
CA LEU A 122 -8.47 -8.58 5.19
C LEU A 122 -7.10 -8.48 4.54
N VAL A 123 -6.26 -9.51 4.71
CA VAL A 123 -4.92 -9.53 4.13
C VAL A 123 -4.72 -10.81 3.32
N GLU A 124 -4.42 -10.64 2.04
CA GLU A 124 -3.99 -11.68 1.13
C GLU A 124 -2.75 -11.21 0.38
N GLY A 125 -1.67 -11.99 0.46
CA GLY A 125 -0.41 -11.69 -0.21
C GLY A 125 -0.34 -12.20 -1.65
N ILE A 126 0.87 -12.14 -2.23
CA ILE A 126 1.13 -12.56 -3.61
C ILE A 126 1.76 -13.96 -3.72
N ARG A 127 2.03 -14.62 -2.59
CA ARG A 127 2.77 -15.90 -2.53
C ARG A 127 2.17 -16.99 -3.42
N ASN A 128 0.86 -17.04 -3.54
CA ASN A 128 0.13 -18.08 -4.26
C ASN A 128 -0.15 -17.73 -5.73
N LEU A 129 0.29 -16.56 -6.20
CA LEU A 129 0.12 -16.17 -7.59
C LEU A 129 1.07 -16.95 -8.50
N THR A 130 0.53 -17.44 -9.59
CA THR A 130 1.25 -18.20 -10.60
C THR A 130 1.51 -17.35 -11.85
N GLY A 131 2.46 -17.76 -12.68
CA GLY A 131 2.66 -17.17 -14.01
C GLY A 131 1.43 -17.31 -14.92
N MET A 132 0.55 -18.29 -14.66
CA MET A 132 -0.70 -18.46 -15.39
C MET A 132 -1.70 -17.37 -15.04
N ASP A 133 -1.82 -17.01 -13.75
CA ASP A 133 -2.70 -15.93 -13.30
C ASP A 133 -2.29 -14.59 -13.93
N VAL A 134 -0.99 -14.30 -13.93
CA VAL A 134 -0.43 -13.08 -14.53
C VAL A 134 -0.70 -13.02 -16.03
N ARG A 135 -0.49 -14.14 -16.74
CA ARG A 135 -0.75 -14.23 -18.18
C ARG A 135 -2.23 -14.04 -18.52
N TYR A 136 -3.14 -14.71 -17.81
CA TYR A 136 -4.57 -14.55 -18.06
C TYR A 136 -5.06 -13.14 -17.73
N ALA A 137 -4.54 -12.54 -16.64
CA ALA A 137 -4.84 -11.14 -16.36
C ALA A 137 -4.48 -10.24 -17.55
N ALA A 138 -3.29 -10.41 -18.13
CA ALA A 138 -2.85 -9.64 -19.28
C ALA A 138 -3.71 -9.90 -20.53
N GLU A 139 -4.08 -11.15 -20.81
CA GLU A 139 -4.96 -11.54 -21.92
C GLU A 139 -6.36 -10.87 -21.81
N PHE A 140 -6.85 -10.68 -20.58
CA PHE A 140 -8.13 -10.00 -20.32
C PHE A 140 -8.01 -8.48 -20.20
N GLY A 141 -6.84 -7.89 -20.44
CA GLY A 141 -6.63 -6.44 -20.39
C GLY A 141 -6.40 -5.88 -18.98
N TYR A 142 -5.87 -6.69 -18.06
CA TYR A 142 -5.58 -6.30 -16.68
C TYR A 142 -4.12 -6.55 -16.32
N ARG A 143 -3.67 -5.86 -15.26
CA ARG A 143 -2.46 -6.18 -14.51
C ARG A 143 -2.80 -6.58 -13.10
N ILE A 144 -2.08 -7.57 -12.56
CA ILE A 144 -2.18 -7.91 -11.14
C ILE A 144 -1.29 -6.96 -10.34
N LYS A 145 -1.87 -6.30 -9.34
CA LYS A 145 -1.17 -5.46 -8.37
C LYS A 145 -1.57 -5.86 -6.95
N LEU A 146 -0.62 -5.85 -6.01
CA LEU A 146 -0.98 -5.94 -4.59
C LEU A 146 -1.50 -4.57 -4.15
N LEU A 147 -2.79 -4.46 -3.94
CA LEU A 147 -3.44 -3.20 -3.57
C LEU A 147 -3.80 -3.16 -2.08
N ALA A 148 -3.43 -2.06 -1.44
CA ALA A 148 -4.14 -1.56 -0.26
C ALA A 148 -5.41 -0.86 -0.74
N VAL A 149 -6.55 -1.30 -0.25
CA VAL A 149 -7.85 -0.69 -0.50
C VAL A 149 -8.40 -0.17 0.82
N VAL A 150 -8.58 1.12 0.90
CA VAL A 150 -9.20 1.81 2.03
C VAL A 150 -10.40 2.56 1.48
N ARG A 151 -11.60 2.22 1.95
CA ARG A 151 -12.84 2.77 1.41
C ARG A 151 -13.84 3.05 2.53
N ARG A 152 -14.54 4.18 2.43
CA ARG A 152 -15.69 4.48 3.25
C ARG A 152 -16.98 4.32 2.43
N ASP A 153 -17.95 3.62 2.99
CA ASP A 153 -19.30 3.46 2.45
C ASP A 153 -20.30 3.74 3.57
N GLY A 154 -20.92 4.91 3.51
CA GLY A 154 -21.74 5.39 4.63
C GLY A 154 -20.92 5.56 5.91
N ASP A 155 -21.31 4.83 6.95
CA ASP A 155 -20.62 4.81 8.25
C ASP A 155 -19.61 3.67 8.39
N GLU A 156 -19.52 2.78 7.41
CA GLU A 156 -18.59 1.67 7.40
C GLU A 156 -17.28 2.03 6.71
N VAL A 157 -16.16 1.50 7.25
CA VAL A 157 -14.85 1.61 6.65
C VAL A 157 -14.30 0.22 6.36
N GLU A 158 -13.94 0.01 5.12
CA GLU A 158 -13.29 -1.20 4.65
C GLU A 158 -11.79 -0.96 4.50
N VAL A 159 -10.98 -1.86 5.08
CA VAL A 159 -9.54 -1.90 4.88
C VAL A 159 -9.15 -3.30 4.47
N ARG A 160 -8.55 -3.44 3.29
CA ARG A 160 -8.08 -4.73 2.79
C ARG A 160 -6.82 -4.60 1.96
N VAL A 161 -6.05 -5.67 1.94
CA VAL A 161 -4.86 -5.84 1.10
C VAL A 161 -5.00 -7.15 0.36
N HIS A 162 -4.95 -7.10 -0.95
CA HIS A 162 -5.04 -8.31 -1.77
C HIS A 162 -4.53 -8.07 -3.19
N PRO A 163 -4.15 -9.14 -3.92
CA PRO A 163 -3.96 -9.06 -5.36
C PRO A 163 -5.24 -8.60 -6.04
N ALA A 164 -5.13 -7.61 -6.92
CA ALA A 164 -6.26 -7.05 -7.63
C ALA A 164 -5.97 -6.94 -9.13
N LEU A 165 -6.99 -7.20 -9.94
CA LEU A 165 -6.96 -6.97 -11.37
C LEU A 165 -7.19 -5.47 -11.64
N VAL A 166 -6.16 -4.79 -12.12
CA VAL A 166 -6.18 -3.36 -12.44
C VAL A 166 -6.25 -3.20 -13.97
N PRO A 167 -7.29 -2.55 -14.52
CA PRO A 167 -7.40 -2.32 -15.96
C PRO A 167 -6.15 -1.65 -16.53
N LEU A 168 -5.72 -2.01 -17.74
CA LEU A 168 -4.49 -1.49 -18.35
C LEU A 168 -4.50 0.03 -18.57
N ASP A 169 -5.68 0.62 -18.76
CA ASP A 169 -5.89 2.06 -18.91
C ASP A 169 -5.92 2.82 -17.58
N HIS A 170 -5.96 2.11 -16.45
CA HIS A 170 -5.93 2.72 -15.12
C HIS A 170 -4.51 3.14 -14.73
N MET A 171 -4.34 4.34 -14.16
CA MET A 171 -3.01 4.89 -13.81
C MET A 171 -2.18 3.97 -12.90
N LEU A 172 -2.80 3.25 -11.97
CA LEU A 172 -2.09 2.31 -11.09
C LEU A 172 -1.52 1.10 -11.84
N ALA A 173 -2.04 0.74 -13.00
CA ALA A 173 -1.48 -0.34 -13.81
C ALA A 173 -0.06 -0.03 -14.31
N SER A 174 0.26 1.23 -14.57
CA SER A 174 1.57 1.68 -15.05
C SER A 174 2.66 1.74 -13.96
N VAL A 175 2.28 1.64 -12.68
CA VAL A 175 3.23 1.64 -11.56
C VAL A 175 4.00 0.33 -11.55
N SER A 176 5.30 0.36 -11.84
CA SER A 176 6.12 -0.85 -12.07
C SER A 176 7.37 -0.86 -11.20
N HIS A 177 8.04 -2.00 -11.12
CA HIS A 177 9.27 -2.24 -10.37
C HIS A 177 9.13 -1.87 -8.88
N VAL A 178 10.12 -1.18 -8.31
CA VAL A 178 10.16 -0.80 -6.88
C VAL A 178 9.35 0.44 -6.55
N PHE A 179 8.62 0.99 -7.53
CA PHE A 179 7.85 2.20 -7.31
C PHE A 179 6.55 1.92 -6.55
N ASN A 180 6.17 2.90 -5.76
CA ASN A 180 4.93 2.93 -5.01
C ASN A 180 4.02 4.06 -5.55
N ALA A 181 2.73 3.90 -5.30
CA ALA A 181 1.75 4.94 -5.58
C ALA A 181 0.58 4.88 -4.60
N ALA A 182 0.02 6.03 -4.29
CA ALA A 182 -1.23 6.15 -3.56
C ALA A 182 -2.18 7.05 -4.35
N MET A 183 -3.32 6.50 -4.76
CA MET A 183 -4.41 7.25 -5.39
C MET A 183 -5.47 7.54 -4.35
N VAL A 184 -5.76 8.80 -4.13
CA VAL A 184 -6.72 9.28 -3.14
C VAL A 184 -7.88 9.96 -3.86
N ARG A 185 -9.10 9.56 -3.54
CA ARG A 185 -10.33 10.23 -4.01
C ARG A 185 -10.96 11.02 -2.89
N GLY A 186 -10.94 12.33 -3.04
CA GLY A 186 -11.72 13.27 -2.25
C GLY A 186 -13.05 13.62 -2.92
N ASP A 187 -13.99 14.14 -2.14
CA ASP A 187 -15.28 14.60 -2.66
C ASP A 187 -15.18 15.90 -3.46
N LEU A 188 -14.24 16.78 -3.11
CA LEU A 188 -14.03 18.07 -3.78
C LEU A 188 -12.92 18.00 -4.83
N SER A 189 -11.82 17.30 -4.52
CA SER A 189 -10.63 17.23 -5.40
C SER A 189 -10.73 16.19 -6.52
N GLY A 190 -11.63 15.20 -6.40
CA GLY A 190 -11.63 14.04 -7.26
C GLY A 190 -10.42 13.13 -6.98
N ASP A 191 -9.89 12.49 -8.02
CA ASP A 191 -8.72 11.59 -7.90
C ASP A 191 -7.42 12.37 -7.96
N THR A 192 -6.55 12.11 -6.98
CA THR A 192 -5.17 12.57 -6.94
C THR A 192 -4.24 11.39 -6.85
N LEU A 193 -3.12 11.39 -7.58
CA LEU A 193 -2.12 10.32 -7.57
C LEU A 193 -0.79 10.84 -7.04
N TYR A 194 -0.26 10.14 -6.05
CA TYR A 194 1.06 10.36 -5.47
C TYR A 194 1.95 9.18 -5.86
N TYR A 195 3.04 9.43 -6.55
CA TYR A 195 3.91 8.41 -7.11
C TYR A 195 5.38 8.69 -6.78
N GLY A 196 6.13 7.64 -6.47
CA GLY A 196 7.56 7.77 -6.19
C GLY A 196 8.19 6.46 -5.69
N ARG A 197 9.42 6.56 -5.19
CA ARG A 197 10.10 5.42 -4.56
C ARG A 197 9.55 5.19 -3.16
N GLY A 198 9.14 3.96 -2.87
CA GLY A 198 8.58 3.58 -1.58
C GLY A 198 9.60 3.33 -0.48
N ALA A 199 10.87 3.11 -0.84
CA ALA A 199 12.00 3.05 0.07
C ALA A 199 12.99 4.15 -0.28
N GLY A 200 13.80 4.59 0.68
CA GLY A 200 14.94 5.46 0.44
C GLY A 200 15.96 4.84 -0.52
N ARG A 201 17.05 5.59 -0.77
CA ARG A 201 18.22 5.07 -1.51
C ARG A 201 19.06 4.21 -0.61
#